data_c12c81c4f409d46c5f3603cb97f04b1c
#
_entry.id   c12c81c4f409d46c5f3603cb97f04b1c
#
_cell.length_a   1.000
_cell.length_b   1.000
_cell.length_c   1.000
_cell.angle_alpha   90.00
_cell.angle_beta   90.00
_cell.angle_gamma   90.00
#
_symmetry.space_group_name_H-M   'P 1'
#
loop_
_entity.id
_entity.type
_entity.pdbx_description
1 polymer ?
#
loop_
_entity_poly.entity_id
_entity_poly.type
_entity_poly.pdbx_seq_one_letter_code
_entity_poly.pdbx_strand_id
1 'polypeptide(L)'
;MVKEMIIADLLGHQLISSKRDADACDPNDASVKFEYLSCKEGGSGQLDRMFKEPPEKRHESLERITRNSRIYFAVFYRANQIRVKRVYEIEPDVLLKETIRQLDRSRNAISHVGFSEDWARQNGKLVYQDQPDG
;
A
#
# COMPACT_ATOMS: atom_id res chain seq x y z
N MET A 1 -11.33 -6.15 0.35
CA MET A 1 -11.31 -7.18 1.41
C MET A 1 -10.61 -8.45 0.97
N VAL A 2 -10.98 -9.02 -0.19
CA VAL A 2 -10.37 -10.28 -0.67
C VAL A 2 -8.86 -10.12 -0.93
N LYS A 3 -8.45 -9.05 -1.56
CA LYS A 3 -7.02 -8.84 -1.89
C LYS A 3 -6.16 -8.71 -0.64
N GLU A 4 -6.65 -8.02 0.38
CA GLU A 4 -5.91 -7.86 1.65
C GLU A 4 -5.74 -9.20 2.36
N MET A 5 -6.75 -10.07 2.30
CA MET A 5 -6.67 -11.42 2.87
C MET A 5 -5.61 -12.25 2.17
N ILE A 6 -5.55 -12.17 0.84
CA ILE A 6 -4.57 -12.89 0.04
C ILE A 6 -3.15 -12.42 0.36
N ILE A 7 -2.96 -11.11 0.44
CA ILE A 7 -1.65 -10.53 0.74
C ILE A 7 -1.20 -10.91 2.16
N ALA A 8 -2.10 -10.78 3.14
CA ALA A 8 -1.80 -11.12 4.53
C ALA A 8 -1.41 -12.59 4.66
N ASP A 9 -2.16 -13.47 4.02
CA ASP A 9 -1.88 -14.90 4.03
C ASP A 9 -0.51 -15.20 3.41
N LEU A 10 -0.24 -14.59 2.25
CA LEU A 10 1.03 -14.79 1.54
C LEU A 10 2.23 -14.36 2.38
N LEU A 11 2.11 -13.23 3.08
CA LEU A 11 3.21 -12.64 3.84
C LEU A 11 3.28 -13.12 5.30
N GLY A 12 2.30 -13.93 5.73
CA GLY A 12 2.26 -14.42 7.11
C GLY A 12 1.86 -13.35 8.11
N HIS A 13 1.02 -12.42 7.70
CA HIS A 13 0.54 -11.34 8.55
C HIS A 13 -0.83 -11.65 9.14
N GLN A 14 -1.19 -10.94 10.22
CA GLN A 14 -2.50 -11.01 10.83
C GLN A 14 -3.36 -9.86 10.29
N LEU A 15 -4.47 -10.20 9.64
CA LEU A 15 -5.38 -9.19 9.09
C LEU A 15 -6.06 -8.41 10.21
N ILE A 16 -6.18 -7.11 10.06
CA ILE A 16 -6.89 -6.23 10.99
C ILE A 16 -8.26 -5.94 10.38
N SER A 17 -9.33 -6.19 11.15
CA SER A 17 -10.69 -6.04 10.63
C SER A 17 -11.25 -4.62 10.72
N SER A 18 -10.63 -3.73 11.50
CA SER A 18 -11.10 -2.36 11.63
C SER A 18 -10.78 -1.52 10.39
N LYS A 19 -11.79 -0.85 9.83
CA LYS A 19 -11.62 0.01 8.66
C LYS A 19 -10.83 1.29 8.95
N ARG A 20 -10.67 1.65 10.22
CA ARG A 20 -9.96 2.87 10.63
C ARG A 20 -8.51 2.63 10.97
N ASP A 21 -8.09 1.37 10.98
CA ASP A 21 -6.73 0.98 11.31
C ASP A 21 -6.00 0.55 10.04
N ALA A 22 -4.74 0.15 10.18
CA ALA A 22 -3.94 -0.45 9.12
C ALA A 22 -4.59 -1.76 8.63
N ASP A 23 -4.12 -2.25 7.50
CA ASP A 23 -4.69 -3.47 6.91
C ASP A 23 -4.31 -4.73 7.68
N ALA A 24 -3.10 -4.77 8.22
CA ALA A 24 -2.59 -5.96 8.89
C ALA A 24 -1.55 -5.60 9.96
N CYS A 25 -1.18 -6.59 10.74
CA CYS A 25 -0.12 -6.45 11.74
C CYS A 25 0.71 -7.73 11.81
N ASP A 26 1.82 -7.67 12.53
CA ASP A 26 2.62 -8.84 12.84
C ASP A 26 1.80 -9.75 13.77
N PRO A 27 1.73 -11.07 13.50
CA PRO A 27 0.93 -11.98 14.33
C PRO A 27 1.43 -12.07 15.78
N ASN A 28 2.70 -11.73 16.03
CA ASN A 28 3.29 -11.78 17.36
C ASN A 28 3.41 -10.41 18.02
N ASP A 29 3.13 -9.32 17.31
CA ASP A 29 3.23 -7.96 17.82
C ASP A 29 2.24 -7.05 17.10
N ALA A 30 1.11 -6.81 17.72
CA ALA A 30 0.04 -6.01 17.12
C ALA A 30 0.41 -4.54 16.92
N SER A 31 1.50 -4.07 17.53
CA SER A 31 1.97 -2.69 17.34
C SER A 31 2.75 -2.52 16.02
N VAL A 32 3.20 -3.62 15.42
CA VAL A 32 3.90 -3.61 14.12
C VAL A 32 2.84 -3.73 13.03
N LYS A 33 2.53 -2.60 12.41
CA LYS A 33 1.40 -2.50 11.46
C LYS A 33 1.88 -2.41 10.02
N PHE A 34 1.03 -2.88 9.12
CA PHE A 34 1.31 -2.92 7.69
C PHE A 34 0.14 -2.39 6.89
N GLU A 35 0.43 -1.61 5.87
CA GLU A 35 -0.56 -1.14 4.91
C GLU A 35 -0.30 -1.82 3.57
N TYR A 36 -1.36 -2.16 2.85
CA TYR A 36 -1.26 -2.81 1.55
C TYR A 36 -1.76 -1.92 0.44
N LEU A 37 -0.95 -1.76 -0.60
CA LEU A 37 -1.37 -1.21 -1.87
C LEU A 37 -1.42 -2.37 -2.86
N SER A 38 -2.36 -2.36 -3.77
CA SER A 38 -2.45 -3.43 -4.76
C SER A 38 -2.96 -2.92 -6.09
N CYS A 39 -2.54 -3.60 -7.14
CA CYS A 39 -3.04 -3.36 -8.48
C CYS A 39 -2.94 -4.66 -9.28
N LYS A 40 -3.62 -4.69 -10.43
CA LYS A 40 -3.37 -5.72 -11.44
C LYS A 40 -2.21 -5.25 -12.31
N GLU A 41 -1.59 -6.17 -13.04
CA GLU A 41 -0.52 -5.84 -13.98
C GLU A 41 -0.92 -4.66 -14.88
N GLY A 42 -0.05 -3.67 -14.99
CA GLY A 42 -0.28 -2.48 -15.80
C GLY A 42 -1.14 -1.41 -15.15
N GLY A 43 -1.67 -1.67 -13.94
CA GLY A 43 -2.45 -0.70 -13.20
C GLY A 43 -1.63 0.08 -12.18
N SER A 44 -2.31 0.73 -11.25
CA SER A 44 -1.67 1.45 -10.17
C SER A 44 -2.36 1.16 -8.85
N GLY A 45 -1.58 1.16 -7.76
CA GLY A 45 -2.12 1.13 -6.40
C GLY A 45 -2.44 2.53 -5.96
N GLN A 46 -3.50 2.71 -5.17
CA GLN A 46 -3.96 4.04 -4.81
C GLN A 46 -4.24 4.18 -3.32
N LEU A 47 -3.91 5.37 -2.81
CA LEU A 47 -4.40 5.83 -1.52
C LEU A 47 -5.57 6.77 -1.83
N ASP A 48 -6.78 6.33 -1.48
CA ASP A 48 -7.98 7.10 -1.75
C ASP A 48 -8.23 8.14 -0.66
N ARG A 49 -8.88 9.25 -1.06
CA ARG A 49 -9.33 10.28 -0.13
C ARG A 49 -8.21 10.83 0.74
N MET A 50 -7.11 11.22 0.09
CA MET A 50 -6.02 11.91 0.77
C MET A 50 -6.27 13.40 0.72
N PHE A 51 -6.27 14.05 1.88
CA PHE A 51 -6.56 15.49 1.96
C PHE A 51 -5.29 16.30 1.83
N LYS A 52 -5.33 17.25 0.89
CA LYS A 52 -4.31 18.29 0.79
C LYS A 52 -4.52 19.33 1.89
N GLU A 53 -5.78 19.66 2.16
CA GLU A 53 -6.21 20.66 3.13
C GLU A 53 -7.60 20.36 3.63
N PRO A 54 -8.05 20.86 4.80
CA PRO A 54 -7.28 21.76 5.68
C PRO A 54 -6.15 21.02 6.40
N PRO A 55 -5.26 21.75 7.09
CA PRO A 55 -4.06 21.14 7.71
C PRO A 55 -4.33 19.95 8.61
N GLU A 56 -5.36 19.97 9.44
CA GLU A 56 -5.68 18.86 10.32
C GLU A 56 -6.14 17.62 9.55
N LYS A 57 -6.85 17.80 8.43
CA LYS A 57 -7.25 16.69 7.57
C LYS A 57 -6.07 16.14 6.79
N ARG A 58 -5.16 17.01 6.36
CA ARG A 58 -3.92 16.59 5.71
C ARG A 58 -3.08 15.75 6.68
N HIS A 59 -2.96 16.19 7.92
CA HIS A 59 -2.22 15.46 8.94
C HIS A 59 -2.79 14.06 9.16
N GLU A 60 -4.11 13.95 9.31
CA GLU A 60 -4.78 12.66 9.46
C GLU A 60 -4.53 11.74 8.27
N SER A 61 -4.57 12.30 7.05
CA SER A 61 -4.33 11.53 5.84
C SER A 61 -2.91 10.97 5.81
N LEU A 62 -1.92 11.79 6.16
CA LEU A 62 -0.52 11.36 6.16
C LEU A 62 -0.22 10.36 7.28
N GLU A 63 -0.95 10.41 8.39
CA GLU A 63 -0.81 9.43 9.46
C GLU A 63 -1.21 8.02 9.02
N ARG A 64 -2.07 7.91 8.01
CA ARG A 64 -2.41 6.61 7.43
C ARG A 64 -1.19 5.91 6.84
N ILE A 65 -0.14 6.68 6.53
CA ILE A 65 1.14 6.14 6.04
C ILE A 65 2.09 5.93 7.20
N THR A 66 2.29 6.97 8.02
CA THR A 66 3.34 6.99 9.04
C THR A 66 3.07 6.05 10.22
N ARG A 67 1.81 5.67 10.45
CA ARG A 67 1.47 4.70 11.52
C ARG A 67 1.97 3.29 11.24
N ASN A 68 2.39 3.02 10.02
CA ASN A 68 2.80 1.67 9.60
C ASN A 68 4.30 1.45 9.76
N SER A 69 4.68 0.22 10.07
CA SER A 69 6.08 -0.19 10.10
C SER A 69 6.61 -0.45 8.70
N ARG A 70 5.74 -0.96 7.81
CA ARG A 70 6.06 -1.25 6.41
C ARG A 70 4.83 -1.09 5.55
N ILE A 71 5.06 -0.80 4.27
CA ILE A 71 4.03 -0.77 3.25
C ILE A 71 4.36 -1.88 2.24
N TYR A 72 3.36 -2.61 1.80
CA TYR A 72 3.56 -3.65 0.79
C TYR A 72 2.73 -3.34 -0.44
N PHE A 73 3.38 -3.36 -1.59
CA PHE A 73 2.75 -3.10 -2.88
C PHE A 73 2.67 -4.42 -3.64
N ALA A 74 1.46 -4.96 -3.80
CA ALA A 74 1.22 -6.25 -4.42
C ALA A 74 0.67 -6.09 -5.83
N VAL A 75 1.29 -6.78 -6.79
CA VAL A 75 0.85 -6.80 -8.18
C VAL A 75 0.21 -8.16 -8.45
N PHE A 76 -1.05 -8.14 -8.87
CA PHE A 76 -1.82 -9.34 -9.21
C PHE A 76 -1.77 -9.58 -10.71
N TYR A 77 -1.86 -10.84 -11.11
CA TYR A 77 -1.95 -11.17 -12.53
C TYR A 77 -3.20 -10.57 -13.14
N ARG A 78 -3.09 -10.03 -14.34
CA ARG A 78 -4.24 -9.51 -15.07
C ARG A 78 -5.24 -10.62 -15.39
N ALA A 79 -4.75 -11.80 -15.75
CA ALA A 79 -5.59 -12.95 -16.12
C ALA A 79 -6.16 -13.69 -14.90
N ASN A 80 -5.56 -13.49 -13.71
CA ASN A 80 -6.01 -14.15 -12.49
C ASN A 80 -5.82 -13.19 -11.32
N GLN A 81 -6.86 -12.44 -11.00
CA GLN A 81 -6.81 -11.34 -10.05
C GLN A 81 -6.84 -11.77 -8.58
N ILE A 82 -6.81 -13.07 -8.32
CA ILE A 82 -6.65 -13.60 -6.97
C ILE A 82 -5.26 -14.21 -6.74
N ARG A 83 -4.38 -14.15 -7.76
CA ARG A 83 -3.02 -14.66 -7.66
C ARG A 83 -2.02 -13.51 -7.70
N VAL A 84 -1.17 -13.44 -6.69
CA VAL A 84 -0.14 -12.42 -6.59
C VAL A 84 1.04 -12.79 -7.48
N LYS A 85 1.50 -11.83 -8.29
CA LYS A 85 2.66 -12.01 -9.16
C LYS A 85 3.94 -11.54 -8.49
N ARG A 86 3.92 -10.35 -7.88
CA ARG A 86 5.06 -9.75 -7.20
C ARG A 86 4.61 -8.92 -6.02
N VAL A 87 5.46 -8.81 -5.01
CA VAL A 87 5.24 -7.90 -3.88
C VAL A 87 6.52 -7.11 -3.63
N TYR A 88 6.36 -5.81 -3.46
CA TYR A 88 7.43 -4.90 -3.09
C TYR A 88 7.21 -4.38 -1.69
N GLU A 89 8.28 -4.33 -0.91
CA GLU A 89 8.27 -3.72 0.43
C GLU A 89 8.73 -2.29 0.30
N ILE A 90 7.95 -1.35 0.83
CA ILE A 90 8.22 0.09 0.72
C ILE A 90 8.28 0.69 2.11
N GLU A 91 9.34 1.46 2.39
CA GLU A 91 9.45 2.16 3.65
C GLU A 91 8.40 3.26 3.72
N PRO A 92 7.74 3.46 4.89
CA PRO A 92 6.70 4.48 5.01
C PRO A 92 7.16 5.89 4.64
N ASP A 93 8.38 6.27 4.98
CA ASP A 93 8.90 7.61 4.65
C ASP A 93 9.07 7.80 3.14
N VAL A 94 9.38 6.75 2.41
CA VAL A 94 9.49 6.79 0.95
C VAL A 94 8.10 7.02 0.32
N LEU A 95 7.09 6.29 0.81
CA LEU A 95 5.71 6.47 0.35
C LEU A 95 5.20 7.86 0.72
N LEU A 96 5.52 8.33 1.94
CA LEU A 96 5.13 9.64 2.43
C LEU A 96 5.65 10.75 1.52
N LYS A 97 6.92 10.68 1.14
CA LYS A 97 7.56 11.69 0.29
C LYS A 97 6.84 11.81 -1.06
N GLU A 98 6.54 10.68 -1.69
CA GLU A 98 5.84 10.69 -2.98
C GLU A 98 4.41 11.19 -2.83
N THR A 99 3.75 10.81 -1.73
CA THR A 99 2.38 11.26 -1.44
C THR A 99 2.33 12.77 -1.28
N ILE A 100 3.25 13.35 -0.51
CA ILE A 100 3.34 14.79 -0.31
C ILE A 100 3.57 15.49 -1.65
N ARG A 101 4.46 14.96 -2.48
CA ARG A 101 4.74 15.52 -3.80
C ARG A 101 3.46 15.59 -4.66
N GLN A 102 2.68 14.51 -4.67
CA GLN A 102 1.44 14.48 -5.45
C GLN A 102 0.38 15.42 -4.87
N LEU A 103 0.23 15.45 -3.54
CA LEU A 103 -0.73 16.35 -2.90
C LEU A 103 -0.41 17.81 -3.18
N ASP A 104 0.85 18.20 -3.11
CA ASP A 104 1.27 19.59 -3.35
C ASP A 104 1.02 20.02 -4.80
N ARG A 105 1.01 19.07 -5.73
CA ARG A 105 0.71 19.36 -7.15
C ARG A 105 -0.78 19.32 -7.45
N SER A 106 -1.58 18.75 -6.58
CA SER A 106 -3.03 18.64 -6.79
C SER A 106 -3.69 20.00 -6.65
N ARG A 107 -4.71 20.23 -7.48
CA ARG A 107 -5.55 21.43 -7.37
C ARG A 107 -6.78 21.19 -6.51
N ASN A 108 -6.99 19.96 -6.07
CA ASN A 108 -8.16 19.58 -5.29
C ASN A 108 -7.80 19.44 -3.82
N ALA A 109 -8.76 19.74 -2.94
CA ALA A 109 -8.59 19.56 -1.50
C ALA A 109 -8.49 18.08 -1.13
N ILE A 110 -9.12 17.20 -1.92
CA ILE A 110 -9.11 15.75 -1.72
C ILE A 110 -8.66 15.10 -3.02
N SER A 111 -7.73 14.15 -2.94
CA SER A 111 -7.17 13.49 -4.11
C SER A 111 -6.99 12.00 -3.89
N HIS A 112 -6.89 11.28 -5.01
CA HIS A 112 -6.38 9.91 -5.02
C HIS A 112 -4.90 9.99 -5.38
N VAL A 113 -4.06 9.37 -4.57
CA VAL A 113 -2.61 9.34 -4.79
C VAL A 113 -2.27 7.98 -5.35
N GLY A 114 -1.66 7.95 -6.54
CA GLY A 114 -1.39 6.72 -7.27
C GLY A 114 0.08 6.36 -7.32
N PHE A 115 0.35 5.04 -7.36
CA PHE A 115 1.71 4.50 -7.42
C PHE A 115 1.74 3.36 -8.44
N SER A 116 2.67 3.44 -9.40
CA SER A 116 2.84 2.39 -10.40
C SER A 116 3.79 1.30 -9.88
N GLU A 117 3.77 0.15 -10.56
CA GLU A 117 4.74 -0.90 -10.25
C GLU A 117 6.16 -0.42 -10.53
N ASP A 118 6.38 0.38 -11.57
CA ASP A 118 7.71 0.92 -11.86
C ASP A 118 8.22 1.79 -10.71
N TRP A 119 7.35 2.62 -10.14
CA TRP A 119 7.71 3.41 -8.98
C TRP A 119 8.10 2.50 -7.79
N ALA A 120 7.29 1.47 -7.55
CA ALA A 120 7.55 0.53 -6.45
C ALA A 120 8.87 -0.22 -6.66
N ARG A 121 9.18 -0.61 -7.90
CA ARG A 121 10.44 -1.28 -8.22
C ARG A 121 11.63 -0.39 -7.97
N GLN A 122 11.53 0.90 -8.32
CA GLN A 122 12.62 1.85 -8.17
C GLN A 122 12.82 2.31 -6.74
N ASN A 123 11.77 2.31 -5.93
CA ASN A 123 11.78 2.91 -4.60
C ASN A 123 11.58 1.92 -3.46
N GLY A 124 11.29 0.67 -3.76
CA GLY A 124 11.08 -0.38 -2.79
C GLY A 124 12.01 -1.56 -3.02
N LYS A 125 11.69 -2.65 -2.33
CA LYS A 125 12.45 -3.90 -2.40
C LYS A 125 11.52 -5.03 -2.80
N LEU A 126 11.88 -5.79 -3.84
CA LEU A 126 11.13 -6.99 -4.22
C LEU A 126 11.30 -8.05 -3.13
N VAL A 127 10.18 -8.46 -2.52
CA VAL A 127 10.19 -9.45 -1.44
C VAL A 127 9.48 -10.76 -1.83
N TYR A 128 8.73 -10.74 -2.92
CA TYR A 128 8.06 -11.94 -3.41
C TYR A 128 7.95 -11.89 -4.93
N GLN A 129 8.25 -13.00 -5.56
CA GLN A 129 8.11 -13.18 -7.01
C GLN A 129 7.49 -14.56 -7.23
N ASP A 130 6.32 -14.60 -7.87
CA ASP A 130 5.67 -15.86 -8.18
C ASP A 130 6.46 -16.61 -9.24
N GLN A 131 6.42 -17.94 -9.15
CA GLN A 131 7.09 -18.83 -10.09
C GLN A 131 6.00 -19.62 -10.81
N PRO A 132 5.37 -19.02 -11.84
CA PRO A 132 4.34 -19.75 -12.59
C PRO A 132 4.99 -20.90 -13.31
N ASP A 133 4.60 -22.09 -12.96
CA ASP A 133 4.98 -23.35 -13.59
C ASP A 133 6.39 -23.37 -14.18
N GLY A 134 7.28 -23.68 -13.31
CA GLY A 134 8.66 -23.90 -13.73
C GLY A 134 8.73 -24.91 -14.85
#